data_8210e4d7b5b4dde581dc179f208900fa
#
_entry.id   8210e4d7b5b4dde581dc179f208900fa
#
_cell.length_a   1.000
_cell.length_b   1.000
_cell.length_c   1.000
_cell.angle_alpha   90.00
_cell.angle_beta   90.00
_cell.angle_gamma   90.00
#
_symmetry.space_group_name_H-M   'P 1'
#
loop_
_entity.id
_entity.type
_entity.pdbx_description
1 polymer ?
#
loop_
_entity_poly.entity_id
_entity_poly.type
_entity_poly.pdbx_seq_one_letter_code
_entity_poly.pdbx_strand_id
1 'polypeptide(L)'
;YPGVSRPVDHGGLGFGFKWNMGWMNDTLDYMSRDPVYRRHHHHQMTFGLHYAWSENFILPISHDEVVHGKGSMLAKMPGGDTDKFANLRAYYGFMWGHPGKKLLFMGCEFGQWAEWNHGAALDWHLLDDPRHDGLRQLVRDLNAVYRDTPALHVNDCRPEGFVWLEAGDAERSVYAWVRRGRVGDPPVVVVVNMTPMERT
;
A
#
# COMPACT_ATOMS: atom_id res chain seq x y z
N TYR A 1 2.30 -14.25 16.00
CA TYR A 1 1.33 -14.85 16.94
C TYR A 1 -0.08 -14.65 16.35
N PRO A 2 -0.88 -15.70 16.18
CA PRO A 2 -2.26 -15.59 15.72
C PRO A 2 -3.18 -15.08 16.85
N GLY A 3 -4.28 -14.40 16.49
CA GLY A 3 -5.27 -13.90 17.44
C GLY A 3 -4.85 -12.64 18.19
N VAL A 4 -3.98 -11.81 17.60
CA VAL A 4 -3.56 -10.53 18.22
C VAL A 4 -4.75 -9.61 18.41
N SER A 5 -5.62 -9.46 17.39
CA SER A 5 -6.80 -8.60 17.45
C SER A 5 -8.08 -9.31 17.91
N ARG A 6 -7.99 -10.61 18.26
CA ARG A 6 -9.11 -11.35 18.85
C ARG A 6 -9.31 -10.93 20.30
N PRO A 7 -10.57 -10.80 20.78
CA PRO A 7 -10.86 -10.53 22.18
C PRO A 7 -10.23 -11.53 23.16
N VAL A 8 -9.90 -11.07 24.37
CA VAL A 8 -9.22 -11.89 25.38
C VAL A 8 -10.10 -13.07 25.85
N ASP A 9 -11.39 -12.84 26.00
CA ASP A 9 -12.39 -13.86 26.35
C ASP A 9 -12.58 -14.94 25.27
N HIS A 10 -12.12 -14.66 24.05
CA HIS A 10 -12.05 -15.62 22.93
C HIS A 10 -10.63 -16.17 22.70
N GLY A 11 -9.72 -16.04 23.66
CA GLY A 11 -8.37 -16.57 23.60
C GLY A 11 -7.39 -15.74 22.76
N GLY A 12 -7.69 -14.48 22.49
CA GLY A 12 -6.81 -13.54 21.82
C GLY A 12 -6.01 -12.66 22.78
N LEU A 13 -5.28 -11.68 22.24
CA LEU A 13 -4.52 -10.70 23.01
C LEU A 13 -5.27 -9.39 23.26
N GLY A 14 -6.42 -9.18 22.62
CA GLY A 14 -7.29 -8.01 22.82
C GLY A 14 -6.77 -6.70 22.24
N PHE A 15 -5.75 -6.72 21.35
CA PHE A 15 -5.33 -5.51 20.64
C PHE A 15 -6.35 -5.12 19.57
N GLY A 16 -6.48 -3.82 19.28
CA GLY A 16 -7.39 -3.36 18.24
C GLY A 16 -6.97 -3.75 16.83
N PHE A 17 -5.66 -3.76 16.57
CA PHE A 17 -5.08 -4.00 15.25
C PHE A 17 -3.75 -4.77 15.34
N LYS A 18 -3.37 -5.33 14.17
CA LYS A 18 -2.09 -6.01 13.95
C LYS A 18 -1.43 -5.50 12.67
N TRP A 19 -0.13 -5.28 12.68
CA TRP A 19 0.61 -4.97 11.46
C TRP A 19 0.67 -6.18 10.53
N ASN A 20 0.37 -5.97 9.25
CA ASN A 20 0.46 -7.00 8.22
C ASN A 20 1.86 -7.03 7.62
N MET A 21 2.81 -7.64 8.32
CA MET A 21 4.20 -7.73 7.88
C MET A 21 4.34 -8.60 6.62
N GLY A 22 3.49 -9.62 6.43
CA GLY A 22 3.46 -10.44 5.22
C GLY A 22 3.13 -9.61 3.99
N TRP A 23 2.05 -8.82 4.05
CA TRP A 23 1.68 -7.91 2.97
C TRP A 23 2.81 -6.91 2.67
N MET A 24 3.42 -6.34 3.69
CA MET A 24 4.51 -5.38 3.54
C MET A 24 5.70 -6.01 2.82
N ASN A 25 6.18 -7.17 3.27
CA ASN A 25 7.31 -7.85 2.67
C ASN A 25 7.05 -8.25 1.21
N ASP A 26 5.90 -8.88 0.94
CA ASP A 26 5.53 -9.37 -0.38
C ASP A 26 5.40 -8.21 -1.40
N THR A 27 4.70 -7.15 -1.00
CA THR A 27 4.46 -6.03 -1.92
C THR A 27 5.71 -5.19 -2.15
N LEU A 28 6.58 -5.01 -1.16
CA LEU A 28 7.86 -4.32 -1.34
C LEU A 28 8.84 -5.13 -2.19
N ASP A 29 8.91 -6.45 -2.01
CA ASP A 29 9.72 -7.31 -2.88
C ASP A 29 9.23 -7.22 -4.33
N TYR A 30 7.91 -7.31 -4.56
CA TYR A 30 7.33 -7.13 -5.89
C TYR A 30 7.68 -5.76 -6.49
N MET A 31 7.50 -4.67 -5.73
CA MET A 31 7.72 -3.31 -6.23
C MET A 31 9.20 -3.01 -6.50
N SER A 32 10.12 -3.66 -5.82
CA SER A 32 11.57 -3.52 -6.05
C SER A 32 12.03 -4.12 -7.38
N ARG A 33 11.22 -4.99 -7.99
CA ARG A 33 11.55 -5.67 -9.25
C ARG A 33 11.32 -4.75 -10.43
N ASP A 34 12.18 -4.87 -11.44
CA ASP A 34 11.93 -4.26 -12.74
C ASP A 34 10.56 -4.75 -13.27
N PRO A 35 9.72 -3.83 -13.81
CA PRO A 35 8.38 -4.18 -14.29
C PRO A 35 8.32 -5.37 -15.27
N VAL A 36 9.38 -5.62 -16.04
CA VAL A 36 9.44 -6.74 -16.99
C VAL A 36 9.38 -8.10 -16.30
N TYR A 37 9.85 -8.20 -15.05
CA TYR A 37 9.86 -9.44 -14.27
C TYR A 37 8.63 -9.61 -13.37
N ARG A 38 7.81 -8.58 -13.16
CA ARG A 38 6.68 -8.58 -12.23
C ARG A 38 5.64 -9.66 -12.54
N ARG A 39 5.48 -10.03 -13.82
CA ARG A 39 4.58 -11.12 -14.23
C ARG A 39 4.89 -12.46 -13.54
N HIS A 40 6.15 -12.73 -13.23
CA HIS A 40 6.58 -13.96 -12.55
C HIS A 40 6.36 -13.92 -11.03
N HIS A 41 6.02 -12.76 -10.49
CA HIS A 41 5.83 -12.51 -9.06
C HIS A 41 4.43 -11.99 -8.73
N HIS A 42 3.50 -12.10 -9.66
CA HIS A 42 2.14 -11.56 -9.58
C HIS A 42 1.42 -11.94 -8.29
N HIS A 43 1.63 -13.16 -7.80
CA HIS A 43 1.02 -13.67 -6.57
C HIS A 43 1.40 -12.86 -5.31
N GLN A 44 2.54 -12.19 -5.29
CA GLN A 44 2.96 -11.38 -4.13
C GLN A 44 2.00 -10.21 -3.85
N MET A 45 1.31 -9.71 -4.87
CA MET A 45 0.32 -8.64 -4.71
C MET A 45 -1.07 -9.17 -4.31
N THR A 46 -1.36 -10.45 -4.55
CA THR A 46 -2.68 -11.04 -4.30
C THR A 46 -2.71 -11.94 -3.06
N PHE A 47 -1.57 -12.52 -2.67
CA PHE A 47 -1.49 -13.52 -1.61
C PHE A 47 -2.00 -12.99 -0.25
N GLY A 48 -1.76 -11.73 0.07
CA GLY A 48 -2.22 -11.10 1.31
C GLY A 48 -3.73 -11.23 1.56
N LEU A 49 -4.54 -11.33 0.50
CA LEU A 49 -6.00 -11.47 0.60
C LEU A 49 -6.46 -12.83 1.13
N HIS A 50 -5.62 -13.88 1.04
CA HIS A 50 -5.96 -15.19 1.59
C HIS A 50 -6.10 -15.20 3.12
N TYR A 51 -5.43 -14.28 3.80
CA TYR A 51 -5.47 -14.18 5.26
C TYR A 51 -5.92 -12.79 5.78
N ALA A 52 -6.30 -11.88 4.88
CA ALA A 52 -6.64 -10.48 5.21
C ALA A 52 -7.73 -10.34 6.28
N TRP A 53 -8.56 -11.36 6.46
CA TRP A 53 -9.71 -11.35 7.39
C TRP A 53 -9.44 -12.12 8.68
N SER A 54 -8.23 -12.66 8.86
CA SER A 54 -7.85 -13.40 10.06
C SER A 54 -7.59 -12.50 11.27
N GLU A 55 -7.31 -11.23 11.04
CA GLU A 55 -7.02 -10.18 12.03
C GLU A 55 -7.55 -8.82 11.53
N ASN A 56 -7.61 -7.83 12.40
CA ASN A 56 -7.79 -6.44 12.00
C ASN A 56 -6.43 -5.87 11.56
N PHE A 57 -6.14 -5.90 10.26
CA PHE A 57 -4.81 -5.52 9.78
C PHE A 57 -4.65 -4.02 9.53
N ILE A 58 -3.46 -3.53 9.88
CA ILE A 58 -2.86 -2.31 9.34
C ILE A 58 -1.85 -2.72 8.27
N LEU A 59 -1.84 -2.03 7.14
CA LEU A 59 -0.83 -2.14 6.08
C LEU A 59 0.34 -1.22 6.46
N PRO A 60 1.47 -1.75 6.99
CA PRO A 60 2.51 -0.91 7.54
C PRO A 60 3.56 -0.57 6.49
N ILE A 61 3.83 0.70 6.31
CA ILE A 61 5.12 1.22 5.85
C ILE A 61 5.64 2.03 7.03
N SER A 62 6.37 1.34 7.92
CA SER A 62 6.82 1.88 9.19
C SER A 62 8.25 2.43 9.11
N HIS A 63 8.82 2.82 10.23
CA HIS A 63 10.23 3.21 10.32
C HIS A 63 11.17 2.07 9.92
N ASP A 64 10.79 0.82 10.21
CA ASP A 64 11.62 -0.35 9.94
C ASP A 64 11.96 -0.54 8.46
N GLU A 65 11.11 -0.04 7.56
CA GLU A 65 11.34 -0.12 6.12
C GLU A 65 12.27 0.97 5.59
N VAL A 66 12.53 2.03 6.37
CA VAL A 66 13.24 3.23 5.90
C VAL A 66 14.40 3.68 6.81
N VAL A 67 14.72 2.92 7.85
CA VAL A 67 15.89 3.19 8.73
C VAL A 67 17.21 2.77 8.09
N HIS A 68 18.31 3.10 8.76
CA HIS A 68 19.68 2.87 8.31
C HIS A 68 19.92 1.45 7.74
N GLY A 69 20.46 1.40 6.54
CA GLY A 69 20.74 0.17 5.78
C GLY A 69 19.55 -0.42 5.04
N LYS A 70 18.37 0.21 5.09
CA LYS A 70 17.14 -0.27 4.42
C LYS A 70 16.82 0.48 3.13
N GLY A 71 17.36 1.69 2.94
CA GLY A 71 17.00 2.59 1.84
C GLY A 71 15.65 3.27 2.06
N SER A 72 15.44 4.42 1.42
CA SER A 72 14.12 5.08 1.44
C SER A 72 13.10 4.35 0.57
N MET A 73 11.82 4.68 0.73
CA MET A 73 10.76 4.11 -0.13
C MET A 73 11.00 4.41 -1.61
N LEU A 74 11.44 5.62 -1.92
CA LEU A 74 11.75 6.01 -3.30
C LEU A 74 12.98 5.25 -3.84
N ALA A 75 14.02 5.06 -3.01
CA ALA A 75 15.23 4.34 -3.39
C ALA A 75 14.96 2.85 -3.72
N LYS A 76 13.95 2.24 -3.09
CA LYS A 76 13.55 0.84 -3.35
C LYS A 76 12.93 0.64 -4.73
N MET A 77 12.37 1.69 -5.33
CA MET A 77 11.72 1.59 -6.64
C MET A 77 12.75 1.43 -7.75
N PRO A 78 12.49 0.58 -8.77
CA PRO A 78 13.40 0.37 -9.89
C PRO A 78 13.38 1.52 -10.91
N GLY A 79 14.37 1.54 -11.80
CA GLY A 79 14.46 2.48 -12.90
C GLY A 79 15.13 3.81 -12.56
N GLY A 80 15.04 4.77 -13.45
CA GLY A 80 15.49 6.14 -13.25
C GLY A 80 14.56 6.93 -12.33
N ASP A 81 14.94 8.18 -12.02
CA ASP A 81 14.18 8.99 -11.07
C ASP A 81 12.69 9.10 -11.41
N THR A 82 12.36 9.39 -12.67
CA THR A 82 10.96 9.46 -13.12
C THR A 82 10.22 8.15 -12.91
N ASP A 83 10.87 7.02 -13.21
CA ASP A 83 10.27 5.69 -13.02
C ASP A 83 10.05 5.38 -11.55
N LYS A 84 10.99 5.76 -10.69
CA LYS A 84 10.87 5.60 -9.23
C LYS A 84 9.64 6.32 -8.68
N PHE A 85 9.43 7.57 -9.06
CA PHE A 85 8.24 8.31 -8.65
C PHE A 85 6.96 7.67 -9.22
N ALA A 86 6.94 7.26 -10.48
CA ALA A 86 5.79 6.60 -11.09
C ALA A 86 5.45 5.29 -10.37
N ASN A 87 6.46 4.45 -10.06
CA ASN A 87 6.28 3.21 -9.30
C ASN A 87 5.75 3.48 -7.89
N LEU A 88 6.33 4.45 -7.18
CA LEU A 88 5.90 4.77 -5.82
C LEU A 88 4.47 5.31 -5.78
N ARG A 89 4.08 6.13 -6.75
CA ARG A 89 2.70 6.61 -6.92
C ARG A 89 1.73 5.46 -7.17
N ALA A 90 2.07 4.51 -8.04
CA ALA A 90 1.26 3.32 -8.30
C ALA A 90 1.11 2.45 -7.03
N TYR A 91 2.20 2.27 -6.28
CA TYR A 91 2.19 1.52 -5.02
C TYR A 91 1.30 2.18 -3.95
N TYR A 92 1.35 3.50 -3.81
CA TYR A 92 0.46 4.19 -2.87
C TYR A 92 -1.01 4.10 -3.31
N GLY A 93 -1.30 4.25 -4.60
CA GLY A 93 -2.65 4.02 -5.13
C GLY A 93 -3.16 2.61 -4.80
N PHE A 94 -2.33 1.59 -5.01
CA PHE A 94 -2.61 0.20 -4.61
C PHE A 94 -2.88 0.08 -3.11
N MET A 95 -1.99 0.63 -2.27
CA MET A 95 -2.10 0.56 -0.82
C MET A 95 -3.40 1.19 -0.31
N TRP A 96 -3.78 2.38 -0.82
CA TRP A 96 -5.01 3.05 -0.41
C TRP A 96 -6.28 2.32 -0.87
N GLY A 97 -6.25 1.70 -2.04
CA GLY A 97 -7.36 0.87 -2.54
C GLY A 97 -7.46 -0.50 -1.87
N HIS A 98 -6.37 -1.04 -1.33
CA HIS A 98 -6.31 -2.37 -0.70
C HIS A 98 -7.04 -2.37 0.66
N PRO A 99 -7.72 -3.47 1.08
CA PRO A 99 -8.31 -3.55 2.42
C PRO A 99 -7.23 -3.57 3.51
N GLY A 100 -7.57 -2.99 4.67
CA GLY A 100 -6.68 -2.78 5.81
C GLY A 100 -6.41 -1.29 6.07
N LYS A 101 -6.11 -0.93 7.33
CA LYS A 101 -5.79 0.45 7.70
C LYS A 101 -4.41 0.84 7.17
N LYS A 102 -4.20 2.13 6.93
CA LYS A 102 -2.97 2.66 6.30
C LYS A 102 -2.00 3.18 7.36
N LEU A 103 -0.74 2.79 7.25
CA LEU A 103 0.34 3.36 8.04
C LEU A 103 1.47 3.75 7.08
N LEU A 104 1.74 5.04 6.98
CA LEU A 104 2.85 5.59 6.20
C LEU A 104 3.74 6.42 7.12
N PHE A 105 5.02 6.05 7.23
CA PHE A 105 5.96 6.72 8.10
C PHE A 105 6.42 8.06 7.53
N MET A 106 6.75 8.99 8.41
CA MET A 106 7.15 10.37 8.06
C MET A 106 8.30 10.41 7.03
N GLY A 107 8.18 11.32 6.05
CA GLY A 107 9.11 11.46 4.92
C GLY A 107 8.76 10.59 3.72
N CYS A 108 8.01 9.49 3.91
CA CYS A 108 7.54 8.64 2.82
C CYS A 108 6.51 9.35 1.95
N GLU A 109 5.69 10.25 2.52
CA GLU A 109 4.61 10.95 1.85
C GLU A 109 5.10 11.90 0.74
N PHE A 110 6.35 12.35 0.82
CA PHE A 110 6.97 13.16 -0.26
C PHE A 110 8.19 12.47 -0.90
N GLY A 111 8.45 11.20 -0.53
CA GLY A 111 9.49 10.38 -1.15
C GLY A 111 10.91 10.88 -0.85
N GLN A 112 11.22 11.15 0.41
CA GLN A 112 12.56 11.52 0.83
C GLN A 112 13.60 10.55 0.26
N TRP A 113 14.72 11.04 -0.26
CA TRP A 113 15.80 10.22 -0.79
C TRP A 113 16.63 9.55 0.30
N ALA A 114 16.90 10.29 1.37
CA ALA A 114 17.66 9.78 2.50
C ALA A 114 16.81 8.77 3.31
N GLU A 115 17.52 7.84 3.94
CA GLU A 115 16.95 7.02 5.00
C GLU A 115 16.51 7.90 6.17
N TRP A 116 15.50 7.46 6.90
CA TRP A 116 15.09 8.19 8.09
C TRP A 116 16.19 8.19 9.16
N ASN A 117 16.47 9.37 9.69
CA ASN A 117 17.45 9.57 10.74
C ASN A 117 16.79 10.34 11.90
N HIS A 118 16.73 9.71 13.07
CA HIS A 118 16.15 10.32 14.28
C HIS A 118 16.92 11.58 14.78
N GLY A 119 18.19 11.73 14.40
CA GLY A 119 19.03 12.85 14.77
C GLY A 119 18.99 14.04 13.81
N ALA A 120 18.16 13.98 12.75
CA ALA A 120 18.07 15.01 11.73
C ALA A 120 16.62 15.37 11.41
N ALA A 121 16.39 16.57 10.89
CA ALA A 121 15.10 16.93 10.31
C ALA A 121 14.86 16.16 9.00
N LEU A 122 13.61 16.05 8.60
CA LEU A 122 13.27 15.57 7.26
C LEU A 122 13.76 16.56 6.20
N ASP A 123 14.01 16.04 4.99
CA ASP A 123 14.55 16.82 3.86
C ASP A 123 13.47 17.71 3.21
N TRP A 124 12.87 18.62 3.99
CA TRP A 124 11.75 19.47 3.56
C TRP A 124 12.08 20.30 2.30
N HIS A 125 13.35 20.60 2.04
CA HIS A 125 13.80 21.31 0.84
C HIS A 125 13.47 20.55 -0.47
N LEU A 126 13.26 19.23 -0.40
CA LEU A 126 12.85 18.42 -1.55
C LEU A 126 11.47 18.82 -2.10
N LEU A 127 10.63 19.47 -1.30
CA LEU A 127 9.33 19.96 -1.75
C LEU A 127 9.41 21.10 -2.79
N ASP A 128 10.58 21.69 -2.99
CA ASP A 128 10.83 22.62 -4.08
C ASP A 128 10.89 21.91 -5.45
N ASP A 129 11.11 20.57 -5.46
CA ASP A 129 11.01 19.75 -6.67
C ASP A 129 9.55 19.32 -6.90
N PRO A 130 8.96 19.65 -8.07
CA PRO A 130 7.56 19.29 -8.38
C PRO A 130 7.25 17.78 -8.28
N ARG A 131 8.24 16.89 -8.41
CA ARG A 131 8.04 15.45 -8.28
C ARG A 131 7.75 15.05 -6.83
N HIS A 132 8.50 15.59 -5.88
CA HIS A 132 8.31 15.36 -4.44
C HIS A 132 7.02 16.01 -3.95
N ASP A 133 6.77 17.26 -4.33
CA ASP A 133 5.50 17.94 -3.99
C ASP A 133 4.29 17.23 -4.62
N GLY A 134 4.41 16.78 -5.86
CA GLY A 134 3.36 16.00 -6.53
C GLY A 134 3.06 14.68 -5.85
N LEU A 135 4.06 14.00 -5.26
CA LEU A 135 3.85 12.80 -4.47
C LEU A 135 3.13 13.13 -3.15
N ARG A 136 3.54 14.20 -2.46
CA ARG A 136 2.88 14.69 -1.25
C ARG A 136 1.41 15.06 -1.52
N GLN A 137 1.15 15.74 -2.62
CA GLN A 137 -0.21 16.05 -3.04
C GLN A 137 -1.03 14.79 -3.31
N LEU A 138 -0.47 13.77 -3.97
CA LEU A 138 -1.13 12.49 -4.16
C LEU A 138 -1.54 11.86 -2.82
N VAL A 139 -0.62 11.79 -1.86
CA VAL A 139 -0.93 11.21 -0.53
C VAL A 139 -2.03 12.00 0.18
N ARG A 140 -2.00 13.34 0.12
CA ARG A 140 -3.07 14.19 0.64
C ARG A 140 -4.42 13.84 0.00
N ASP A 141 -4.44 13.71 -1.32
CA ASP A 141 -5.68 13.49 -2.08
C ASP A 141 -6.19 12.04 -1.85
N LEU A 142 -5.29 11.05 -1.79
CA LEU A 142 -5.64 9.68 -1.40
C LEU A 142 -6.25 9.63 0.01
N ASN A 143 -5.70 10.38 0.97
CA ASN A 143 -6.26 10.48 2.32
C ASN A 143 -7.65 11.11 2.32
N ALA A 144 -7.88 12.15 1.50
CA ALA A 144 -9.19 12.76 1.38
C ALA A 144 -10.21 11.77 0.79
N VAL A 145 -9.86 11.13 -0.33
CA VAL A 145 -10.72 10.10 -0.97
C VAL A 145 -11.01 8.96 -0.01
N TYR A 146 -9.99 8.44 0.71
CA TYR A 146 -10.16 7.36 1.67
C TYR A 146 -11.13 7.73 2.79
N ARG A 147 -10.96 8.90 3.40
CA ARG A 147 -11.82 9.39 4.48
C ARG A 147 -13.26 9.62 4.01
N ASP A 148 -13.42 10.20 2.84
CA ASP A 148 -14.73 10.67 2.36
C ASP A 148 -15.51 9.56 1.60
N THR A 149 -14.90 8.39 1.40
CA THR A 149 -15.47 7.25 0.66
C THR A 149 -15.64 6.02 1.57
N PRO A 150 -16.83 5.79 2.15
CA PRO A 150 -17.07 4.69 3.10
C PRO A 150 -16.66 3.32 2.58
N ALA A 151 -16.81 3.06 1.27
CA ALA A 151 -16.40 1.80 0.65
C ALA A 151 -14.91 1.46 0.85
N LEU A 152 -14.03 2.44 1.06
CA LEU A 152 -12.60 2.23 1.22
C LEU A 152 -12.16 1.89 2.65
N HIS A 153 -13.02 2.16 3.67
CA HIS A 153 -12.56 2.03 5.07
C HIS A 153 -13.54 1.33 6.02
N VAL A 154 -14.85 1.31 5.73
CA VAL A 154 -15.85 0.81 6.69
C VAL A 154 -15.72 -0.70 6.89
N ASN A 155 -15.42 -1.44 5.82
CA ASN A 155 -15.28 -2.89 5.81
C ASN A 155 -13.82 -3.33 5.56
N ASP A 156 -12.83 -2.56 6.02
CA ASP A 156 -11.42 -2.87 5.81
C ASP A 156 -10.96 -4.21 6.40
N CYS A 157 -11.63 -4.67 7.45
CA CYS A 157 -11.28 -5.91 8.14
C CYS A 157 -12.33 -7.01 7.93
N ARG A 158 -13.15 -6.89 6.88
CA ARG A 158 -14.25 -7.84 6.61
C ARG A 158 -14.26 -8.29 5.15
N PRO A 159 -14.52 -9.58 4.87
CA PRO A 159 -14.51 -10.11 3.51
C PRO A 159 -15.59 -9.48 2.61
N GLU A 160 -16.73 -9.04 3.18
CA GLU A 160 -17.82 -8.40 2.43
C GLU A 160 -17.39 -7.08 1.78
N GLY A 161 -16.33 -6.46 2.29
CA GLY A 161 -15.76 -5.20 1.78
C GLY A 161 -14.92 -5.33 0.51
N PHE A 162 -14.71 -6.56 0.00
CA PHE A 162 -13.77 -6.80 -1.10
C PHE A 162 -14.26 -7.86 -2.07
N VAL A 163 -14.11 -7.62 -3.36
CA VAL A 163 -14.34 -8.62 -4.42
C VAL A 163 -13.35 -8.41 -5.55
N TRP A 164 -12.60 -9.46 -5.91
CA TRP A 164 -11.77 -9.44 -7.11
C TRP A 164 -12.62 -9.33 -8.38
N LEU A 165 -12.23 -8.46 -9.30
CA LEU A 165 -12.67 -8.44 -10.69
C LEU A 165 -11.64 -9.11 -11.59
N GLU A 166 -10.36 -8.81 -11.35
CA GLU A 166 -9.23 -9.42 -12.05
C GLU A 166 -8.07 -9.61 -11.07
N ALA A 167 -7.70 -10.86 -10.83
CA ALA A 167 -6.60 -11.25 -9.95
C ALA A 167 -5.53 -12.07 -10.66
N GLY A 168 -5.78 -12.47 -11.92
CA GLY A 168 -4.96 -13.46 -12.63
C GLY A 168 -4.15 -12.92 -13.81
N ASP A 169 -4.29 -11.64 -14.15
CA ASP A 169 -3.61 -11.05 -15.33
C ASP A 169 -2.13 -10.76 -15.06
N ALA A 170 -1.38 -11.84 -14.85
CA ALA A 170 0.04 -11.80 -14.57
C ALA A 170 0.84 -11.24 -15.77
N GLU A 171 0.47 -11.60 -16.99
CA GLU A 171 1.18 -11.18 -18.22
C GLU A 171 1.18 -9.65 -18.39
N ARG A 172 0.08 -9.00 -18.02
CA ARG A 172 -0.03 -7.54 -18.08
C ARG A 172 0.27 -6.85 -16.76
N SER A 173 0.42 -7.61 -15.66
CA SER A 173 0.58 -7.11 -14.28
C SER A 173 -0.51 -6.11 -13.93
N VAL A 174 -1.75 -6.45 -14.28
CA VAL A 174 -2.95 -5.67 -14.01
C VAL A 174 -3.76 -6.37 -12.91
N TYR A 175 -4.31 -5.56 -12.02
CA TYR A 175 -5.19 -6.01 -10.93
C TYR A 175 -6.44 -5.15 -10.92
N ALA A 176 -7.59 -5.75 -10.66
CA ALA A 176 -8.83 -4.99 -10.49
C ALA A 176 -9.70 -5.63 -9.40
N TRP A 177 -10.31 -4.79 -8.58
CA TRP A 177 -11.22 -5.24 -7.51
C TRP A 177 -12.27 -4.18 -7.18
N VAL A 178 -13.30 -4.61 -6.48
CA VAL A 178 -14.33 -3.73 -5.92
C VAL A 178 -14.16 -3.62 -4.41
N ARG A 179 -14.24 -2.40 -3.90
CA ARG A 179 -14.41 -2.12 -2.49
C ARG A 179 -15.88 -1.77 -2.21
N ARG A 180 -16.39 -2.28 -1.09
CA ARG A 180 -17.78 -2.08 -0.68
C ARG A 180 -17.88 -1.56 0.74
N GLY A 181 -18.73 -0.54 0.94
CA GLY A 181 -19.08 0.00 2.24
C GLY A 181 -20.30 -0.70 2.86
N ARG A 182 -21.14 0.06 3.52
CA ARG A 182 -22.45 -0.40 4.03
C ARG A 182 -23.43 -0.59 2.87
N VAL A 183 -24.54 -1.24 3.18
CA VAL A 183 -25.68 -1.31 2.23
C VAL A 183 -26.12 0.12 1.91
N GLY A 184 -26.12 0.45 0.61
CA GLY A 184 -26.46 1.79 0.10
C GLY A 184 -25.26 2.70 -0.18
N ASP A 185 -24.06 2.40 0.35
CA ASP A 185 -22.86 3.15 -0.02
C ASP A 185 -22.46 2.82 -1.47
N PRO A 186 -22.05 3.81 -2.28
CA PRO A 186 -21.50 3.55 -3.61
C PRO A 186 -20.25 2.68 -3.53
N PRO A 187 -20.13 1.61 -4.35
CA PRO A 187 -18.92 0.83 -4.43
C PRO A 187 -17.81 1.60 -5.15
N VAL A 188 -16.55 1.24 -4.88
CA VAL A 188 -15.38 1.75 -5.59
C VAL A 188 -14.74 0.63 -6.38
N VAL A 189 -14.49 0.86 -7.66
CA VAL A 189 -13.66 -0.02 -8.49
C VAL A 189 -12.24 0.52 -8.47
N VAL A 190 -11.31 -0.34 -8.12
CA VAL A 190 -9.88 -0.04 -8.15
C VAL A 190 -9.25 -0.85 -9.28
N VAL A 191 -8.54 -0.17 -10.17
CA VAL A 191 -7.78 -0.79 -11.25
C VAL A 191 -6.34 -0.31 -11.19
N VAL A 192 -5.40 -1.24 -11.21
CA VAL A 192 -3.98 -0.93 -11.07
C VAL A 192 -3.19 -1.59 -12.19
N ASN A 193 -2.41 -0.78 -12.90
CA ASN A 193 -1.41 -1.24 -13.86
C ASN A 193 -0.02 -1.05 -13.24
N MET A 194 0.67 -2.14 -12.96
CA MET A 194 2.00 -2.14 -12.32
C MET A 194 3.15 -2.14 -13.35
N THR A 195 2.88 -1.69 -14.57
CA THR A 195 3.88 -1.57 -15.64
C THR A 195 3.81 -0.19 -16.29
N PRO A 196 4.89 0.29 -16.95
CA PRO A 196 4.85 1.54 -17.72
C PRO A 196 4.11 1.40 -19.05
N MET A 197 3.68 0.19 -19.42
CA MET A 197 2.98 -0.07 -20.67
C MET A 197 1.50 0.30 -20.54
N GLU A 198 1.00 1.06 -21.53
CA GLU A 198 -0.43 1.29 -21.63
C GLU A 198 -1.19 -0.02 -21.84
N ARG A 199 -2.33 -0.15 -21.16
CA ARG A 199 -3.20 -1.34 -21.23
C ARG A 199 -4.61 -0.90 -21.61
N THR A 200 -5.13 -1.52 -22.63
CA THR A 200 -6.51 -1.32 -23.13
C THR A 200 -7.33 -2.59 -22.90
#